data_e3eab99d3adc218020e7148784471048
#
_entry.id   e3eab99d3adc218020e7148784471048
#
_cell.length_a   1.000
_cell.length_b   1.000
_cell.length_c   1.000
_cell.angle_alpha   90.00
_cell.angle_beta   90.00
_cell.angle_gamma   90.00
#
_symmetry.space_group_name_H-M   'P 1'
#
loop_
_entity.id
_entity.type
_entity.pdbx_description
1 polymer ?
#
loop_
_entity_poly.entity_id
_entity_poly.type
_entity_poly.pdbx_seq_one_letter_code
_entity_poly.pdbx_strand_id
1 'polypeptide(L)'
;AYEIRPRDWSSDVCSSDLVYNRCVGTRYCSNGCPYKVRYFNWFGFGEPNRAQYAFPEPLNWQLNPDVTVRGKGVMEKCTFCVQRIREAENRARLENRELQPDEFTTACAQGCPSRAIVFGDAADEQWAVAKLIEDSRAYHVFEELNTFTAVVYLRKVNHPAPGAATAAAKA
;
A
#
# COMPACT_ATOMS: atom_id res chain seq x y z
N ALA A 1 -14.01 -20.63 -11.37
CA ALA A 1 -12.89 -19.78 -11.79
C ALA A 1 -13.30 -18.34 -11.55
N TYR A 2 -12.67 -17.67 -10.61
CA TYR A 2 -12.82 -16.22 -10.44
C TYR A 2 -12.04 -15.55 -11.55
N GLU A 3 -12.75 -14.86 -12.44
CA GLU A 3 -12.15 -13.99 -13.43
C GLU A 3 -11.59 -12.78 -12.68
N ILE A 4 -10.28 -12.71 -12.53
CA ILE A 4 -9.59 -11.57 -11.92
C ILE A 4 -9.69 -10.43 -12.91
N ARG A 5 -10.62 -9.50 -12.64
CA ARG A 5 -10.71 -8.27 -13.44
C ARG A 5 -9.49 -7.40 -13.14
N PRO A 6 -8.82 -6.82 -14.15
CA PRO A 6 -7.64 -5.97 -13.94
C PRO A 6 -7.87 -4.75 -13.04
N ARG A 7 -9.11 -4.45 -12.70
CA ARG A 7 -9.53 -3.34 -11.84
C ARG A 7 -9.79 -3.73 -10.39
N ASP A 8 -9.56 -4.99 -10.03
CA ASP A 8 -9.83 -5.44 -8.67
C ASP A 8 -8.58 -5.23 -7.81
N TRP A 9 -8.36 -4.00 -7.40
CA TRP A 9 -7.28 -3.61 -6.48
C TRP A 9 -7.26 -4.42 -5.17
N SER A 10 -8.37 -5.10 -4.90
CA SER A 10 -8.50 -5.98 -3.75
C SER A 10 -7.87 -7.34 -3.96
N SER A 11 -7.65 -7.73 -5.21
CA SER A 11 -7.08 -9.03 -5.56
C SER A 11 -5.59 -8.98 -5.83
N ASP A 12 -4.97 -7.90 -5.44
CA ASP A 12 -3.56 -7.73 -5.68
C ASP A 12 -2.72 -8.80 -5.00
N VAL A 13 -1.77 -9.23 -5.66
CA VAL A 13 -1.09 -10.51 -5.66
C VAL A 13 -0.25 -10.83 -4.44
N CYS A 14 0.03 -9.90 -3.60
CA CYS A 14 0.35 -10.23 -2.22
C CYS A 14 -0.88 -10.53 -1.38
N SER A 15 -1.74 -10.78 -2.05
CA SER A 15 -3.07 -10.94 -2.29
C SER A 15 -3.77 -11.85 -1.37
N SER A 16 -3.56 -11.83 -0.28
CA SER A 16 -4.63 -12.13 0.63
C SER A 16 -5.03 -10.78 1.20
N ASP A 17 -6.05 -10.22 0.68
CA ASP A 17 -6.78 -9.17 1.33
C ASP A 17 -6.94 -9.52 2.79
N LEU A 18 -6.47 -8.63 3.62
CA LEU A 18 -6.64 -8.82 5.04
C LEU A 18 -7.94 -8.16 5.45
N VAL A 19 -8.98 -8.96 5.54
CA VAL A 19 -10.29 -8.49 6.03
C VAL A 19 -10.28 -8.58 7.55
N TYR A 20 -10.11 -7.47 8.23
CA TYR A 20 -9.97 -7.42 9.69
C TYR A 20 -11.15 -8.07 10.43
N ASN A 21 -12.37 -7.85 9.96
CA ASN A 21 -13.59 -8.37 10.57
C ASN A 21 -13.71 -9.90 10.49
N ARG A 22 -12.96 -10.52 9.58
CA ARG A 22 -12.91 -11.98 9.39
C ARG A 22 -11.65 -12.60 9.99
N CYS A 23 -10.72 -11.77 10.45
CA CYS A 23 -9.45 -12.25 10.98
C CYS A 23 -9.64 -12.86 12.36
N VAL A 24 -9.24 -14.12 12.51
CA VAL A 24 -9.25 -14.84 13.80
C VAL A 24 -7.89 -14.79 14.53
N GLY A 25 -6.89 -14.13 13.94
CA GLY A 25 -5.61 -13.89 14.58
C GLY A 25 -4.67 -15.08 14.71
N THR A 26 -4.80 -16.10 13.84
CA THR A 26 -3.88 -17.25 13.82
C THR A 26 -2.42 -16.88 13.54
N ARG A 27 -2.15 -15.72 12.92
CA ARG A 27 -0.81 -15.18 12.61
C ARG A 27 0.00 -15.99 11.61
N TYR A 28 -0.55 -17.05 11.04
CA TYR A 28 0.14 -17.85 10.03
C TYR A 28 0.55 -17.02 8.80
N CYS A 29 -0.28 -16.07 8.42
CA CYS A 29 0.01 -15.13 7.33
C CYS A 29 1.25 -14.26 7.57
N SER A 30 1.58 -13.93 8.83
CA SER A 30 2.82 -13.21 9.14
C SER A 30 4.05 -14.12 9.14
N ASN A 31 3.87 -15.38 9.53
CA ASN A 31 4.96 -16.36 9.49
C ASN A 31 5.39 -16.65 8.06
N GLY A 32 4.42 -16.82 7.15
CA GLY A 32 4.66 -17.09 5.74
C GLY A 32 5.06 -15.85 4.92
N CYS A 33 4.95 -14.64 5.46
CA CYS A 33 5.27 -13.42 4.71
C CYS A 33 6.78 -13.15 4.71
N PRO A 34 7.46 -13.22 3.54
CA PRO A 34 8.89 -12.92 3.45
C PRO A 34 9.18 -11.43 3.71
N TYR A 35 8.23 -10.55 3.43
CA TYR A 35 8.35 -9.09 3.58
C TYR A 35 8.12 -8.60 5.00
N LYS A 36 7.56 -9.45 5.89
CA LYS A 36 7.24 -9.11 7.28
C LYS A 36 6.34 -7.87 7.44
N VAL A 37 5.43 -7.66 6.49
CA VAL A 37 4.55 -6.47 6.45
C VAL A 37 3.19 -6.69 7.09
N ARG A 38 2.99 -7.79 7.78
CA ARG A 38 1.76 -8.14 8.46
C ARG A 38 1.97 -8.07 9.97
N TYR A 39 1.18 -7.22 10.61
CA TYR A 39 1.29 -6.92 12.04
C TYR A 39 0.08 -7.44 12.79
N PHE A 40 0.32 -7.96 13.97
CA PHE A 40 -0.73 -8.44 14.86
C PHE A 40 -1.05 -7.41 15.94
N ASN A 41 -2.33 -7.14 16.13
CA ASN A 41 -2.80 -6.21 17.16
C ASN A 41 -2.88 -6.89 18.51
N TRP A 42 -1.89 -6.62 19.35
CA TRP A 42 -1.83 -7.14 20.73
C TRP A 42 -2.72 -6.37 21.69
N PHE A 43 -3.04 -5.11 21.38
CA PHE A 43 -3.72 -4.19 22.27
C PHE A 43 -5.02 -3.66 21.65
N GLY A 44 -6.04 -3.47 22.47
CA GLY A 44 -7.32 -2.90 22.06
C GLY A 44 -7.35 -1.39 22.21
N PHE A 45 -6.53 -0.66 21.45
CA PHE A 45 -6.44 0.80 21.54
C PHE A 45 -7.74 1.52 21.20
N GLY A 46 -8.61 0.91 20.40
CA GLY A 46 -9.89 1.46 19.99
C GLY A 46 -11.06 1.08 20.90
N GLU A 47 -10.85 0.39 22.01
CA GLU A 47 -11.92 -0.04 22.92
C GLU A 47 -12.11 0.95 24.07
N PRO A 48 -13.23 1.71 24.12
CA PRO A 48 -13.42 2.83 25.06
C PRO A 48 -13.33 2.44 26.55
N ASN A 49 -13.68 1.20 26.87
CA ASN A 49 -13.75 0.72 28.25
C ASN A 49 -12.44 0.13 28.77
N ARG A 50 -11.34 0.30 28.04
CA ARG A 50 -10.03 -0.22 28.43
C ARG A 50 -9.10 0.88 28.92
N ALA A 51 -8.25 0.56 29.90
CA ALA A 51 -7.24 1.48 30.43
C ALA A 51 -6.26 2.00 29.37
N GLN A 52 -6.09 1.26 28.27
CA GLN A 52 -5.21 1.61 27.15
C GLN A 52 -5.95 2.27 25.98
N TYR A 53 -7.15 2.80 26.21
CA TYR A 53 -7.86 3.52 25.14
C TYR A 53 -7.07 4.75 24.72
N ALA A 54 -6.62 4.74 23.46
CA ALA A 54 -5.73 5.78 22.92
C ALA A 54 -6.47 7.09 22.61
N PHE A 55 -7.80 7.06 22.57
CA PHE A 55 -8.63 8.18 22.10
C PHE A 55 -9.76 8.55 23.11
N PRO A 56 -9.40 8.95 24.36
CA PRO A 56 -10.41 9.44 25.28
C PRO A 56 -11.06 10.74 24.77
N GLU A 57 -12.22 11.10 25.27
CA GLU A 57 -12.84 12.37 24.95
C GLU A 57 -11.95 13.55 25.40
N PRO A 58 -11.76 14.58 24.56
CA PRO A 58 -12.36 14.81 23.23
C PRO A 58 -11.51 14.30 22.05
N LEU A 59 -10.43 13.55 22.27
CA LEU A 59 -9.50 13.10 21.23
C LEU A 59 -10.16 12.16 20.21
N ASN A 60 -11.20 11.44 20.62
CA ASN A 60 -11.99 10.57 19.74
C ASN A 60 -12.68 11.35 18.60
N TRP A 61 -12.91 12.65 18.76
CA TRP A 61 -13.59 13.47 17.74
C TRP A 61 -12.73 13.74 16.51
N GLN A 62 -11.41 13.60 16.64
CA GLN A 62 -10.49 13.77 15.50
C GLN A 62 -10.36 12.51 14.62
N LEU A 63 -10.94 11.38 15.05
CA LEU A 63 -10.88 10.14 14.28
C LEU A 63 -11.72 10.27 13.01
N ASN A 64 -11.16 9.75 11.91
CA ASN A 64 -11.92 9.66 10.67
C ASN A 64 -13.02 8.58 10.82
N PRO A 65 -14.32 8.94 10.71
CA PRO A 65 -15.41 7.99 10.86
C PRO A 65 -15.44 6.90 9.77
N ASP A 66 -14.84 7.15 8.62
CA ASP A 66 -14.80 6.19 7.51
C ASP A 66 -13.72 5.11 7.70
N VAL A 67 -12.87 5.26 8.71
CA VAL A 67 -11.81 4.31 9.03
C VAL A 67 -12.17 3.53 10.29
N THR A 68 -12.37 2.23 10.15
CA THR A 68 -12.59 1.34 11.29
C THR A 68 -11.32 1.20 12.12
N VAL A 69 -11.40 1.52 13.42
CA VAL A 69 -10.31 1.20 14.36
C VAL A 69 -10.34 -0.30 14.64
N ARG A 70 -9.21 -0.97 14.38
CA ARG A 70 -9.12 -2.44 14.52
C ARG A 70 -9.00 -2.81 15.99
N GLY A 71 -9.69 -3.87 16.35
CA GLY A 71 -9.63 -4.42 17.68
C GLY A 71 -8.37 -5.23 17.97
N LYS A 72 -8.23 -5.67 19.20
CA LYS A 72 -7.22 -6.65 19.61
C LYS A 72 -7.45 -7.99 18.93
N GLY A 73 -6.37 -8.67 18.55
CA GLY A 73 -6.41 -10.05 18.07
C GLY A 73 -6.58 -10.20 16.57
N VAL A 74 -6.45 -9.14 15.80
CA VAL A 74 -6.50 -9.15 14.34
C VAL A 74 -5.14 -8.82 13.73
N MET A 75 -4.96 -9.27 12.50
CA MET A 75 -3.79 -8.90 11.69
C MET A 75 -4.08 -7.64 10.89
N GLU A 76 -3.08 -6.83 10.66
CA GLU A 76 -3.16 -5.63 9.82
C GLU A 76 -2.03 -5.58 8.80
N LYS A 77 -2.32 -5.01 7.65
CA LYS A 77 -1.33 -4.67 6.62
C LYS A 77 -1.75 -3.40 5.89
N CYS A 78 -0.86 -2.84 5.10
CA CYS A 78 -1.19 -1.75 4.19
C CYS A 78 -2.29 -2.20 3.20
N THR A 79 -3.31 -1.36 3.01
CA THR A 79 -4.43 -1.56 2.08
C THR A 79 -4.42 -0.53 0.95
N PHE A 80 -3.31 0.17 0.72
CA PHE A 80 -3.20 1.29 -0.22
C PHE A 80 -4.25 2.39 -0.01
N CYS A 81 -4.66 2.62 1.25
CA CYS A 81 -5.72 3.57 1.59
C CYS A 81 -7.04 3.26 0.87
N VAL A 82 -7.50 2.03 0.98
CA VAL A 82 -8.71 1.52 0.30
C VAL A 82 -9.93 2.44 0.46
N GLN A 83 -10.05 3.15 1.56
CA GLN A 83 -11.13 4.12 1.78
C GLN A 83 -11.08 5.26 0.77
N ARG A 84 -9.88 5.80 0.49
CA ARG A 84 -9.68 6.86 -0.52
C ARG A 84 -9.96 6.36 -1.94
N ILE A 85 -9.54 5.13 -2.24
CA ILE A 85 -9.82 4.49 -3.53
C ILE A 85 -11.33 4.40 -3.72
N ARG A 86 -12.03 3.82 -2.76
CA ARG A 86 -13.49 3.63 -2.84
C ARG A 86 -14.27 4.93 -2.87
N GLU A 87 -13.81 5.95 -2.17
CA GLU A 87 -14.40 7.29 -2.24
C GLU A 87 -14.31 7.85 -3.67
N ALA A 88 -13.12 7.79 -4.27
CA ALA A 88 -12.90 8.27 -5.63
C ALA A 88 -13.70 7.46 -6.67
N GLU A 89 -13.71 6.12 -6.54
CA GLU A 89 -14.53 5.25 -7.40
C GLU A 89 -16.03 5.55 -7.27
N ASN A 90 -16.53 5.74 -6.06
CA ASN A 90 -17.94 6.06 -5.82
C ASN A 90 -18.32 7.41 -6.43
N ARG A 91 -17.44 8.40 -6.30
CA ARG A 91 -17.64 9.72 -6.92
C ARG A 91 -17.70 9.62 -8.44
N ALA A 92 -16.73 8.94 -9.05
CA ALA A 92 -16.68 8.72 -10.49
C ALA A 92 -17.94 7.96 -10.98
N ARG A 93 -18.40 6.95 -10.23
CA ARG A 93 -19.62 6.20 -10.54
C ARG A 93 -20.87 7.05 -10.46
N LEU A 94 -21.00 7.94 -9.46
CA LEU A 94 -22.14 8.86 -9.35
C LEU A 94 -22.18 9.85 -10.50
N GLU A 95 -21.02 10.24 -11.02
CA GLU A 95 -20.87 11.16 -12.14
C GLU A 95 -20.91 10.43 -13.51
N ASN A 96 -21.09 9.10 -13.53
CA ASN A 96 -21.09 8.25 -14.73
C ASN A 96 -19.82 8.45 -15.59
N ARG A 97 -18.67 8.59 -14.99
CA ARG A 97 -17.38 8.73 -15.66
C ARG A 97 -16.37 7.70 -15.17
N GLU A 98 -15.28 7.56 -15.86
CA GLU A 98 -14.12 6.78 -15.41
C GLU A 98 -13.31 7.57 -14.40
N LEU A 99 -12.59 6.84 -13.54
CA LEU A 99 -11.65 7.42 -12.58
C LEU A 99 -10.49 8.07 -13.34
N GLN A 100 -10.17 9.31 -12.99
CA GLN A 100 -9.11 10.04 -13.67
C GLN A 100 -7.78 9.89 -12.91
N PRO A 101 -6.63 9.91 -13.63
CA PRO A 101 -5.32 10.00 -13.00
C PRO A 101 -5.26 11.19 -12.02
N ASP A 102 -4.55 10.99 -10.91
CA ASP A 102 -4.32 12.01 -9.87
C ASP A 102 -5.56 12.49 -9.11
N GLU A 103 -6.74 11.88 -9.31
CA GLU A 103 -7.95 12.24 -8.59
C GLU A 103 -7.88 11.93 -7.09
N PHE A 104 -7.07 10.97 -6.72
CA PHE A 104 -6.77 10.64 -5.33
C PHE A 104 -5.32 10.18 -5.17
N THR A 105 -4.85 10.19 -3.94
CA THR A 105 -3.51 9.67 -3.60
C THR A 105 -3.52 9.02 -2.22
N THR A 106 -2.58 8.11 -2.00
CA THR A 106 -2.39 7.49 -0.69
C THR A 106 -1.85 8.49 0.32
N ALA A 107 -2.13 8.25 1.62
CA ALA A 107 -1.65 9.14 2.69
C ALA A 107 -0.12 9.22 2.75
N CYS A 108 0.59 8.12 2.46
CA CYS A 108 2.05 8.10 2.42
C CYS A 108 2.61 8.92 1.24
N ALA A 109 1.98 8.86 0.06
CA ALA A 109 2.38 9.67 -1.08
C ALA A 109 2.10 11.15 -0.82
N GLN A 110 0.95 11.49 -0.25
CA GLN A 110 0.59 12.84 0.14
C GLN A 110 1.56 13.42 1.19
N GLY A 111 1.96 12.60 2.17
CA GLY A 111 2.87 13.00 3.23
C GLY A 111 4.36 13.00 2.83
N CYS A 112 4.71 12.60 1.61
CA CYS A 112 6.09 12.52 1.16
C CYS A 112 6.58 13.88 0.59
N PRO A 113 7.45 14.61 1.30
CA PRO A 113 7.90 15.93 0.85
C PRO A 113 8.74 15.87 -0.43
N SER A 114 9.45 14.78 -0.65
CA SER A 114 10.27 14.56 -1.84
C SER A 114 9.48 14.03 -3.05
N ARG A 115 8.17 13.75 -2.89
CA ARG A 115 7.32 13.12 -3.91
C ARG A 115 7.92 11.85 -4.51
N ALA A 116 8.62 11.07 -3.67
CA ALA A 116 9.27 9.84 -4.07
C ALA A 116 8.32 8.64 -4.16
N ILE A 117 7.07 8.79 -3.73
CA ILE A 117 6.05 7.75 -3.76
C ILE A 117 5.00 8.16 -4.79
N VAL A 118 4.87 7.34 -5.82
CA VAL A 118 3.85 7.49 -6.87
C VAL A 118 2.84 6.35 -6.70
N PHE A 119 1.57 6.68 -6.77
CA PHE A 119 0.48 5.72 -6.65
C PHE A 119 -0.48 5.87 -7.82
N GLY A 120 -1.03 4.77 -8.32
CA GLY A 120 -1.98 4.79 -9.44
C GLY A 120 -2.32 3.40 -9.94
N ASP A 121 -3.11 3.33 -10.99
CA ASP A 121 -3.44 2.09 -11.67
C ASP A 121 -2.29 1.67 -12.59
N ALA A 122 -1.74 0.49 -12.32
CA ALA A 122 -0.66 -0.09 -13.11
C ALA A 122 -1.14 -0.64 -14.47
N ALA A 123 -2.44 -0.90 -14.61
CA ALA A 123 -3.02 -1.43 -15.82
C ALA A 123 -3.46 -0.34 -16.81
N ASP A 124 -3.51 0.91 -16.38
CA ASP A 124 -3.90 2.05 -17.21
C ASP A 124 -2.66 2.90 -17.55
N GLU A 125 -2.34 2.95 -18.84
CA GLU A 125 -1.18 3.70 -19.38
C GLU A 125 -1.26 5.23 -19.14
N GLN A 126 -2.42 5.76 -18.80
CA GLN A 126 -2.60 7.17 -18.48
C GLN A 126 -1.95 7.53 -17.13
N TRP A 127 -1.83 6.57 -16.24
CA TRP A 127 -1.23 6.78 -14.94
C TRP A 127 0.30 6.80 -14.99
N ALA A 128 0.88 7.71 -14.24
CA ALA A 128 2.35 7.83 -14.16
C ALA A 128 3.02 6.54 -13.65
N VAL A 129 2.34 5.77 -12.80
CA VAL A 129 2.86 4.52 -12.24
C VAL A 129 3.09 3.46 -13.31
N ALA A 130 2.23 3.35 -14.32
CA ALA A 130 2.38 2.38 -15.41
C ALA A 130 3.73 2.57 -16.14
N LYS A 131 4.07 3.82 -16.45
CA LYS A 131 5.35 4.17 -17.11
C LYS A 131 6.56 3.91 -16.21
N LEU A 132 6.41 4.11 -14.90
CA LEU A 132 7.49 3.87 -13.94
C LEU A 132 7.80 2.40 -13.72
N ILE A 133 6.80 1.53 -13.85
CA ILE A 133 6.99 0.07 -13.75
C ILE A 133 7.81 -0.46 -14.93
N GLU A 134 7.69 0.14 -16.10
CA GLU A 134 8.44 -0.22 -17.30
C GLU A 134 9.86 0.41 -17.35
N ASP A 135 10.21 1.28 -16.40
CA ASP A 135 11.55 1.89 -16.34
C ASP A 135 12.61 0.81 -16.12
N SER A 136 13.73 0.90 -16.83
CA SER A 136 14.87 -0.03 -16.69
C SER A 136 15.46 -0.10 -15.28
N ARG A 137 15.16 0.86 -14.41
CA ARG A 137 15.56 0.89 -13.01
C ARG A 137 14.56 0.19 -12.09
N ALA A 138 13.40 -0.19 -12.61
CA ALA A 138 12.37 -0.84 -11.81
C ALA A 138 12.83 -2.23 -11.35
N TYR A 139 12.48 -2.57 -10.11
CA TYR A 139 12.73 -3.90 -9.55
C TYR A 139 11.75 -4.21 -8.42
N HIS A 140 11.51 -5.48 -8.18
CA HIS A 140 10.76 -5.98 -7.05
C HIS A 140 11.70 -6.52 -5.96
N VAL A 141 11.34 -6.31 -4.70
CA VAL A 141 12.08 -6.93 -3.59
C VAL A 141 11.75 -8.42 -3.55
N PHE A 142 12.78 -9.27 -3.45
CA PHE A 142 12.66 -10.73 -3.50
C PHE A 142 11.97 -11.24 -4.77
N GLU A 143 12.33 -10.69 -5.91
CA GLU A 143 11.77 -11.06 -7.22
C GLU A 143 11.90 -12.57 -7.49
N GLU A 144 12.98 -13.20 -7.01
CA GLU A 144 13.24 -14.64 -7.09
C GLU A 144 12.16 -15.51 -6.43
N LEU A 145 11.36 -14.95 -5.52
CA LEU A 145 10.27 -15.68 -4.87
C LEU A 145 8.99 -15.70 -5.70
N ASN A 146 8.92 -14.99 -6.82
CA ASN A 146 7.76 -14.88 -7.69
C ASN A 146 6.45 -14.54 -6.95
N THR A 147 6.53 -13.63 -6.01
CA THR A 147 5.37 -13.19 -5.21
C THR A 147 4.60 -12.04 -5.84
N PHE A 148 5.13 -11.45 -6.92
CA PHE A 148 4.50 -10.38 -7.70
C PHE A 148 3.95 -9.24 -6.83
N THR A 149 4.80 -8.59 -6.08
CA THR A 149 4.40 -7.49 -5.19
C THR A 149 3.89 -6.28 -5.96
N ALA A 150 2.84 -5.63 -5.48
CA ALA A 150 2.31 -4.38 -6.05
C ALA A 150 3.24 -3.18 -5.85
N VAL A 151 4.21 -3.28 -4.96
CA VAL A 151 5.19 -2.22 -4.73
C VAL A 151 6.41 -2.47 -5.58
N VAL A 152 6.70 -1.52 -6.47
CA VAL A 152 7.87 -1.50 -7.34
C VAL A 152 8.83 -0.42 -6.87
N TYR A 153 10.09 -0.71 -6.88
CA TYR A 153 11.15 0.21 -6.48
C TYR A 153 11.97 0.64 -7.69
N LEU A 154 12.42 1.89 -7.70
CA LEU A 154 13.37 2.39 -8.68
C LEU A 154 14.77 2.44 -8.08
N ARG A 155 15.75 1.86 -8.76
CA ARG A 155 17.16 1.91 -8.35
C ARG A 155 17.64 3.34 -8.29
N LYS A 156 18.41 3.66 -7.25
CA LYS A 156 19.07 4.95 -7.12
C LYS A 156 20.14 5.10 -8.22
N VAL A 157 20.12 6.22 -8.90
CA VAL A 157 21.20 6.60 -9.81
C VAL A 157 22.34 7.20 -8.99
N ASN A 158 23.49 6.51 -8.98
CA ASN A 158 24.70 7.04 -8.39
C ASN A 158 25.50 7.73 -9.50
N HIS A 159 25.70 9.03 -9.35
CA HIS A 159 26.64 9.74 -10.21
C HIS A 159 28.05 9.48 -9.64
N PRO A 160 28.96 8.86 -10.41
CA PRO A 160 30.35 8.73 -9.98
C PRO A 160 30.93 10.15 -9.75
N ALA A 161 31.72 10.30 -8.68
CA ALA A 161 32.43 11.53 -8.45
C ALA A 161 33.31 11.88 -9.69
N PRO A 162 33.46 13.14 -10.07
CA PRO A 162 34.33 13.53 -11.17
C PRO A 162 35.73 12.94 -10.96
N GLY A 163 36.16 12.04 -11.86
CA GLY A 163 37.44 11.33 -11.75
C GLY A 163 37.38 9.85 -11.36
N ALA A 164 36.21 9.34 -10.90
CA ALA A 164 36.09 7.93 -10.51
C ALA A 164 35.82 6.94 -11.70
N ALA A 165 35.58 7.46 -12.88
CA ALA A 165 35.19 6.66 -14.05
C ALA A 165 36.32 5.79 -14.65
N THR A 166 37.56 5.90 -14.15
CA THR A 166 38.72 5.19 -14.74
C THR A 166 39.13 3.90 -14.03
N ALA A 167 38.54 3.57 -12.87
CA ALA A 167 38.93 2.42 -12.09
C ALA A 167 38.13 1.13 -12.38
N ALA A 168 36.91 1.25 -12.90
CA ALA A 168 36.01 0.11 -13.13
C ALA A 168 36.14 -0.57 -14.51
N ALA A 169 36.99 -0.06 -15.40
CA ALA A 169 37.20 -0.63 -16.74
C ALA A 169 38.42 -1.55 -16.81
N LYS A 170 39.03 -1.94 -15.68
CA LYS A 170 40.23 -2.77 -15.61
C LYS A 170 40.08 -3.93 -14.60
N ALA A 171 38.93 -4.52 -14.47
CA ALA A 171 38.75 -5.76 -13.72
C ALA A 171 37.97 -6.78 -14.55
#